data_99540fe004aee356f7cf617b55f5240c
#
_entry.id   99540fe004aee356f7cf617b55f5240c
#
_cell.length_a   1.000
_cell.length_b   1.000
_cell.length_c   1.000
_cell.angle_alpha   90.00
_cell.angle_beta   90.00
_cell.angle_gamma   90.00
#
_symmetry.space_group_name_H-M   'P 1'
#
loop_
_entity.id
_entity.type
_entity.pdbx_description
1 polymer ?
#
loop_
_entity_poly.entity_id
_entity_poly.type
_entity_poly.pdbx_seq_one_letter_code
_entity_poly.pdbx_strand_id
1 'polypeptide(L)'
;MGSLCVPLSTIFSIWFLVLLGAESTTHWEDAEVLKELKRGLEPASVIPGSCISSWDFTVDPCDNLFGQKFTCGFRCDLVVSGLSRVTELALDQAGYVGSLTFTWNLPFLQTLDLSKNQFSAQIPDSFSNLTRLRRLSLSSNSFSGEIPSSLGTLPTLEELYLDNNNLTGAIPQGFHNLIRLELQSNKLNTYLSNLDSFTNLKYLDLSDNSIAGVLPASLPVSLVQISIRNNNLSGVLSSESFRNLTRLQVVDFSSNRISGSIPSVFFELPSLQQLTLSFNEFTKVEAPYKGVESRSGLIAVELSNNKLEGFLPWFMAMMPKLSSLSLENNQFTGRIATQFAVKTVSPETGVSELGRLLLGGNYLVGGIPRPLLTLKRDSANVRLVDNCLYRCPHSFFFCQGGQQKSLTQCNRFVSTSQ
;
A
#
# COMPACT_ATOMS: atom_id res chain seq x y z
N MET A 1 88.11 -52.59 10.79
CA MET A 1 87.62 -51.32 11.33
C MET A 1 86.29 -51.07 10.63
N GLY A 2 85.24 -51.53 11.28
CA GLY A 2 83.91 -51.44 10.73
C GLY A 2 83.14 -50.25 11.32
N SER A 3 82.51 -49.50 10.50
CA SER A 3 81.59 -48.41 10.93
C SER A 3 80.19 -48.82 10.61
N LEU A 4 79.37 -48.99 11.66
CA LEU A 4 77.90 -49.23 11.54
C LEU A 4 77.17 -47.94 11.23
N CYS A 5 76.46 -47.94 10.14
CA CYS A 5 75.39 -46.92 9.87
C CYS A 5 74.05 -47.45 10.35
N VAL A 6 73.42 -46.73 11.26
CA VAL A 6 72.05 -46.95 11.70
C VAL A 6 71.15 -46.03 10.89
N PRO A 7 70.06 -46.49 10.26
CA PRO A 7 69.13 -45.63 9.62
C PRO A 7 68.13 -45.08 10.63
N LEU A 8 67.97 -43.72 10.70
CA LEU A 8 66.87 -43.05 11.37
C LEU A 8 65.57 -43.21 10.57
N SER A 9 64.67 -43.98 11.12
CA SER A 9 63.26 -43.98 10.63
C SER A 9 62.50 -42.78 11.21
N THR A 10 62.26 -41.78 10.39
CA THR A 10 61.41 -40.66 10.72
C THR A 10 59.94 -41.13 10.66
N ILE A 11 59.31 -41.26 11.82
CA ILE A 11 57.84 -41.46 11.96
C ILE A 11 57.18 -40.13 11.70
N PHE A 12 56.59 -39.98 10.52
CA PHE A 12 55.66 -38.89 10.24
C PHE A 12 54.35 -39.25 10.90
N SER A 13 54.07 -38.67 12.08
CA SER A 13 52.75 -38.68 12.67
C SER A 13 51.85 -37.65 11.90
N ILE A 14 51.03 -38.16 11.00
CA ILE A 14 49.97 -37.36 10.33
C ILE A 14 48.87 -37.16 11.38
N TRP A 15 48.84 -35.98 12.00
CA TRP A 15 47.70 -35.52 12.75
C TRP A 15 46.60 -35.21 11.76
N PHE A 16 45.63 -36.12 11.58
CA PHE A 16 44.34 -35.80 10.99
C PHE A 16 43.63 -34.89 11.99
N LEU A 17 43.70 -33.59 11.79
CA LEU A 17 42.75 -32.65 12.38
C LEU A 17 41.40 -32.97 11.75
N VAL A 18 40.63 -33.83 12.41
CA VAL A 18 39.20 -33.92 12.23
C VAL A 18 38.65 -32.59 12.74
N LEU A 19 38.42 -31.65 11.84
CA LEU A 19 37.52 -30.54 12.07
C LEU A 19 36.15 -31.16 12.30
N LEU A 20 35.87 -31.56 13.54
CA LEU A 20 34.51 -31.72 14.02
C LEU A 20 33.90 -30.33 13.85
N GLY A 21 33.17 -30.11 12.76
CA GLY A 21 32.24 -29.01 12.67
C GLY A 21 31.42 -29.08 13.95
N ALA A 22 31.55 -28.12 14.82
CA ALA A 22 30.68 -28.03 15.98
C ALA A 22 29.25 -27.84 15.42
N GLU A 23 28.53 -28.96 15.33
CA GLU A 23 27.09 -28.91 15.05
C GLU A 23 26.49 -28.12 16.20
N SER A 24 25.92 -26.94 15.85
CA SER A 24 25.38 -26.04 16.82
C SER A 24 23.89 -26.38 16.98
N THR A 25 23.56 -27.06 18.08
CA THR A 25 22.17 -27.47 18.36
C THR A 25 21.25 -26.26 18.48
N THR A 26 20.00 -26.45 18.08
CA THR A 26 18.93 -25.44 18.22
C THR A 26 18.72 -25.06 19.68
N HIS A 27 18.62 -23.78 19.98
CA HIS A 27 18.24 -23.31 21.31
C HIS A 27 16.89 -23.90 21.73
N TRP A 28 16.78 -24.44 22.93
CA TRP A 28 15.61 -25.21 23.37
C TRP A 28 14.30 -24.39 23.32
N GLU A 29 14.35 -23.08 23.67
CA GLU A 29 13.17 -22.20 23.60
C GLU A 29 12.68 -22.02 22.16
N ASP A 30 13.61 -21.86 21.21
CA ASP A 30 13.27 -21.71 19.78
C ASP A 30 12.62 -23.00 19.27
N ALA A 31 13.18 -24.15 19.63
CA ALA A 31 12.60 -25.46 19.28
C ALA A 31 11.20 -25.65 19.87
N GLU A 32 10.96 -25.18 21.11
CA GLU A 32 9.64 -25.31 21.74
C GLU A 32 8.59 -24.43 21.05
N VAL A 33 8.92 -23.20 20.66
CA VAL A 33 8.00 -22.34 19.88
C VAL A 33 7.61 -23.00 18.56
N LEU A 34 8.56 -23.62 17.84
CA LEU A 34 8.27 -24.37 16.61
C LEU A 34 7.33 -25.54 16.85
N LYS A 35 7.52 -26.28 17.98
CA LYS A 35 6.63 -27.38 18.39
C LYS A 35 5.23 -26.87 18.72
N GLU A 36 5.14 -25.78 19.51
CA GLU A 36 3.85 -25.18 19.86
C GLU A 36 3.10 -24.69 18.61
N LEU A 37 3.81 -24.09 17.64
CA LEU A 37 3.20 -23.70 16.36
C LEU A 37 2.60 -24.92 15.66
N LYS A 38 3.36 -26.02 15.55
CA LYS A 38 2.84 -27.26 14.93
C LYS A 38 1.67 -27.85 15.69
N ARG A 39 1.70 -27.85 17.04
CA ARG A 39 0.62 -28.34 17.91
C ARG A 39 -0.65 -27.47 17.83
N GLY A 40 -0.49 -26.17 17.62
CA GLY A 40 -1.60 -25.21 17.49
C GLY A 40 -2.38 -25.31 16.18
N LEU A 41 -1.94 -26.13 15.24
CA LEU A 41 -2.62 -26.34 13.97
C LEU A 41 -3.65 -27.48 14.05
N GLU A 42 -4.73 -27.31 13.31
CA GLU A 42 -5.68 -28.41 13.07
C GLU A 42 -4.97 -29.50 12.22
N PRO A 43 -4.92 -30.77 12.68
CA PRO A 43 -4.19 -31.82 11.98
C PRO A 43 -4.65 -32.01 10.51
N ALA A 44 -5.93 -31.80 10.23
CA ALA A 44 -6.49 -31.91 8.88
C ALA A 44 -5.99 -30.83 7.91
N SER A 45 -5.47 -29.70 8.44
CA SER A 45 -4.91 -28.62 7.63
C SER A 45 -3.43 -28.82 7.25
N VAL A 46 -2.76 -29.76 7.90
CA VAL A 46 -1.35 -30.09 7.63
C VAL A 46 -1.28 -31.12 6.52
N ILE A 47 -1.36 -30.67 5.28
CA ILE A 47 -1.39 -31.56 4.11
C ILE A 47 -0.01 -32.16 3.80
N PRO A 48 0.07 -33.39 3.27
CA PRO A 48 1.34 -33.99 2.85
C PRO A 48 2.08 -33.11 1.85
N GLY A 49 3.37 -32.93 2.05
CA GLY A 49 4.23 -32.10 1.20
C GLY A 49 4.30 -30.62 1.62
N SER A 50 3.48 -30.19 2.56
CA SER A 50 3.59 -28.84 3.14
C SER A 50 4.78 -28.72 4.10
N CYS A 51 5.28 -27.51 4.36
CA CYS A 51 6.42 -27.28 5.24
C CYS A 51 6.27 -27.99 6.59
N ILE A 52 5.18 -27.71 7.29
CA ILE A 52 4.95 -28.26 8.66
C ILE A 52 4.74 -29.77 8.64
N SER A 53 4.27 -30.37 7.54
CA SER A 53 4.13 -31.82 7.43
C SER A 53 5.48 -32.55 7.57
N SER A 54 6.56 -31.90 7.16
CA SER A 54 7.93 -32.43 7.25
C SER A 54 8.56 -32.27 8.61
N TRP A 55 8.05 -31.38 9.50
CA TRP A 55 8.69 -31.07 10.77
C TRP A 55 8.67 -32.26 11.74
N ASP A 56 9.83 -32.85 11.96
CA ASP A 56 10.02 -34.02 12.85
C ASP A 56 11.01 -33.68 13.95
N PHE A 57 10.47 -33.34 15.11
CA PHE A 57 11.26 -32.95 16.30
C PHE A 57 11.95 -34.13 17.03
N THR A 58 12.05 -35.31 16.42
CA THR A 58 12.90 -36.39 16.89
C THR A 58 14.38 -36.10 16.61
N VAL A 59 14.68 -35.13 15.75
CA VAL A 59 15.99 -34.61 15.41
C VAL A 59 16.07 -33.12 15.67
N ASP A 60 17.26 -32.55 15.70
CA ASP A 60 17.44 -31.11 15.89
C ASP A 60 16.94 -30.32 14.68
N PRO A 61 16.10 -29.28 14.90
CA PRO A 61 15.53 -28.51 13.81
C PRO A 61 16.57 -27.78 12.94
N CYS A 62 17.48 -27.03 13.54
CA CYS A 62 18.45 -26.21 12.80
C CYS A 62 19.50 -27.06 12.04
N ASP A 63 19.92 -28.19 12.62
CA ASP A 63 20.89 -29.08 11.98
C ASP A 63 20.31 -29.89 10.81
N ASN A 64 18.99 -29.98 10.74
CA ASN A 64 18.28 -30.76 9.72
C ASN A 64 17.47 -29.91 8.73
N LEU A 65 17.76 -28.61 8.67
CA LEU A 65 17.12 -27.69 7.72
C LEU A 65 17.38 -28.12 6.27
N PHE A 66 16.35 -27.91 5.43
CA PHE A 66 16.35 -28.26 4.00
C PHE A 66 16.60 -29.74 3.72
N GLY A 67 16.54 -30.58 4.76
CA GLY A 67 16.56 -32.03 4.67
C GLY A 67 15.16 -32.62 4.52
N GLN A 68 15.05 -33.95 4.66
CA GLN A 68 13.75 -34.63 4.60
C GLN A 68 12.83 -34.33 5.80
N LYS A 69 13.40 -33.94 6.95
CA LYS A 69 12.68 -33.74 8.21
C LYS A 69 12.31 -32.30 8.52
N PHE A 70 12.91 -31.34 7.85
CA PHE A 70 12.59 -29.91 7.93
C PHE A 70 12.82 -29.29 6.55
N THR A 71 11.89 -29.53 5.61
CA THR A 71 12.07 -29.10 4.21
C THR A 71 12.04 -27.60 4.04
N CYS A 72 11.25 -26.90 4.85
CA CYS A 72 11.04 -25.44 4.78
C CYS A 72 10.36 -24.91 6.05
N GLY A 73 10.11 -23.63 6.07
CA GLY A 73 9.27 -22.93 7.06
C GLY A 73 10.05 -22.08 8.05
N PHE A 74 11.36 -22.29 8.26
CA PHE A 74 12.19 -21.44 9.10
C PHE A 74 13.67 -21.48 8.70
N ARG A 75 14.47 -20.58 9.27
CA ARG A 75 15.93 -20.48 9.10
C ARG A 75 16.62 -20.24 10.43
N CYS A 76 17.88 -20.69 10.53
CA CYS A 76 18.74 -20.56 11.70
C CYS A 76 20.09 -19.96 11.27
N ASP A 77 20.11 -18.69 10.90
CA ASP A 77 21.30 -18.03 10.34
C ASP A 77 22.20 -17.40 11.40
N LEU A 78 21.94 -17.65 12.68
CA LEU A 78 22.69 -17.06 13.78
C LEU A 78 23.03 -18.10 14.84
N VAL A 79 24.32 -18.13 15.27
CA VAL A 79 24.78 -18.92 16.39
C VAL A 79 25.16 -18.00 17.55
N VAL A 80 24.54 -18.21 18.71
CA VAL A 80 24.79 -17.45 19.93
C VAL A 80 25.21 -18.39 21.04
N SER A 81 26.39 -18.17 21.60
CA SER A 81 26.96 -19.03 22.66
C SER A 81 26.99 -20.52 22.30
N GLY A 82 27.27 -20.85 21.03
CA GLY A 82 27.32 -22.22 20.55
C GLY A 82 25.96 -22.86 20.23
N LEU A 83 24.88 -22.13 20.31
CA LEU A 83 23.52 -22.58 19.98
C LEU A 83 22.94 -21.85 18.77
N SER A 84 22.34 -22.59 17.85
CA SER A 84 21.63 -22.03 16.69
C SER A 84 20.32 -21.37 17.11
N ARG A 85 20.05 -20.18 16.55
CA ARG A 85 18.84 -19.41 16.84
C ARG A 85 17.98 -19.26 15.58
N VAL A 86 16.68 -19.40 15.74
CA VAL A 86 15.72 -19.15 14.67
C VAL A 86 15.67 -17.65 14.36
N THR A 87 15.99 -17.30 13.11
CA THR A 87 16.04 -15.90 12.64
C THR A 87 14.93 -15.55 11.67
N GLU A 88 14.37 -16.52 10.98
CA GLU A 88 13.25 -16.38 10.08
C GLU A 88 12.25 -17.53 10.32
N LEU A 89 10.97 -17.21 10.31
CA LEU A 89 9.88 -18.19 10.28
C LEU A 89 8.91 -17.74 9.18
N ALA A 90 8.87 -18.50 8.09
CA ALA A 90 8.06 -18.20 6.92
C ALA A 90 7.40 -19.50 6.41
N LEU A 91 6.09 -19.62 6.66
CA LEU A 91 5.33 -20.78 6.23
C LEU A 91 4.90 -20.65 4.77
N ASP A 92 4.79 -21.78 4.12
CA ASP A 92 4.13 -21.89 2.82
C ASP A 92 2.62 -21.61 2.94
N GLN A 93 1.98 -21.32 1.80
CA GLN A 93 0.56 -20.99 1.72
C GLN A 93 -0.31 -22.26 1.59
N ALA A 94 -0.10 -23.21 2.51
CA ALA A 94 -0.75 -24.52 2.47
C ALA A 94 -2.17 -24.54 3.04
N GLY A 95 -2.66 -23.38 3.53
CA GLY A 95 -3.99 -23.24 4.11
C GLY A 95 -4.06 -23.76 5.56
N TYR A 96 -2.98 -23.61 6.32
CA TYR A 96 -2.94 -23.99 7.75
C TYR A 96 -4.04 -23.31 8.54
N VAL A 97 -4.82 -24.11 9.28
CA VAL A 97 -5.85 -23.67 10.20
C VAL A 97 -5.34 -23.82 11.62
N GLY A 98 -5.50 -22.78 12.44
CA GLY A 98 -5.07 -22.81 13.83
C GLY A 98 -5.08 -21.46 14.51
N SER A 99 -4.52 -21.41 15.73
CA SER A 99 -4.36 -20.17 16.48
C SER A 99 -2.94 -20.05 17.03
N LEU A 100 -2.55 -18.81 17.34
CA LEU A 100 -1.20 -18.48 17.79
C LEU A 100 -1.17 -18.15 19.30
N THR A 101 -2.05 -18.75 20.09
CA THR A 101 -2.33 -18.38 21.50
C THR A 101 -1.24 -18.76 22.51
N PHE A 102 -0.17 -19.40 22.08
CA PHE A 102 0.97 -19.72 22.92
C PHE A 102 1.96 -18.55 23.05
N THR A 103 2.92 -18.68 23.96
CA THR A 103 3.95 -17.63 24.17
C THR A 103 5.02 -17.66 23.09
N TRP A 104 5.21 -16.57 22.41
CA TRP A 104 6.25 -16.40 21.40
C TRP A 104 7.54 -15.90 22.03
N ASN A 105 8.50 -16.80 22.26
CA ASN A 105 9.81 -16.49 22.82
C ASN A 105 10.91 -16.78 21.79
N LEU A 106 10.97 -15.97 20.73
CA LEU A 106 11.99 -16.02 19.68
C LEU A 106 12.74 -14.67 19.60
N PRO A 107 13.57 -14.33 20.58
CA PRO A 107 14.16 -12.98 20.69
C PRO A 107 15.15 -12.65 19.56
N PHE A 108 15.55 -13.61 18.74
CA PHE A 108 16.43 -13.41 17.59
C PHE A 108 15.69 -13.44 16.25
N LEU A 109 14.38 -13.65 16.26
CA LEU A 109 13.56 -13.65 15.05
C LEU A 109 13.56 -12.27 14.41
N GLN A 110 13.85 -12.20 13.11
CA GLN A 110 13.87 -10.98 12.31
C GLN A 110 12.69 -10.91 11.34
N THR A 111 12.25 -12.07 10.86
CA THR A 111 11.10 -12.17 9.94
C THR A 111 10.12 -13.22 10.43
N LEU A 112 8.86 -12.83 10.56
CA LEU A 112 7.73 -13.73 10.77
C LEU A 112 6.73 -13.54 9.64
N ASP A 113 6.56 -14.56 8.79
CA ASP A 113 5.59 -14.57 7.70
C ASP A 113 4.69 -15.81 7.78
N LEU A 114 3.44 -15.58 8.17
CA LEU A 114 2.38 -16.60 8.24
C LEU A 114 1.24 -16.27 7.26
N SER A 115 1.50 -15.42 6.27
CA SER A 115 0.50 -14.90 5.35
C SER A 115 -0.14 -15.99 4.49
N LYS A 116 -1.37 -15.67 4.00
CA LYS A 116 -2.15 -16.51 3.08
C LYS A 116 -2.41 -17.93 3.61
N ASN A 117 -2.82 -17.99 4.87
CA ASN A 117 -3.27 -19.20 5.55
C ASN A 117 -4.66 -18.96 6.15
N GLN A 118 -5.07 -19.79 7.12
CA GLN A 118 -6.37 -19.68 7.79
C GLN A 118 -6.20 -19.57 9.31
N PHE A 119 -5.13 -18.89 9.76
CA PHE A 119 -4.95 -18.59 11.17
C PHE A 119 -6.07 -17.68 11.68
N SER A 120 -6.53 -17.93 12.89
CA SER A 120 -7.65 -17.22 13.52
C SER A 120 -7.35 -16.82 14.95
N ALA A 121 -8.37 -16.29 15.67
CA ALA A 121 -8.28 -15.70 17.00
C ALA A 121 -7.54 -14.35 17.00
N GLN A 122 -7.07 -13.91 18.16
CA GLN A 122 -6.37 -12.64 18.33
C GLN A 122 -4.87 -12.76 18.02
N ILE A 123 -4.27 -11.65 17.59
CA ILE A 123 -2.80 -11.55 17.50
C ILE A 123 -2.25 -11.56 18.94
N PRO A 124 -1.28 -12.43 19.28
CA PRO A 124 -0.78 -12.55 20.64
C PRO A 124 -0.01 -11.31 21.12
N ASP A 125 -0.27 -10.86 22.34
CA ASP A 125 0.54 -9.83 23.01
C ASP A 125 2.02 -10.23 23.14
N SER A 126 2.28 -11.54 23.25
CA SER A 126 3.64 -12.10 23.36
C SER A 126 4.50 -11.90 22.11
N PHE A 127 3.94 -11.39 21.01
CA PHE A 127 4.76 -10.92 19.88
C PHE A 127 5.72 -9.79 20.27
N SER A 128 5.43 -9.05 21.35
CA SER A 128 6.36 -8.08 21.95
C SER A 128 7.71 -8.69 22.41
N ASN A 129 7.79 -10.01 22.61
CA ASN A 129 9.05 -10.70 22.93
C ASN A 129 9.97 -10.85 21.72
N LEU A 130 9.46 -10.62 20.51
CA LEU A 130 10.22 -10.71 19.25
C LEU A 130 11.08 -9.44 19.04
N THR A 131 11.98 -9.16 19.97
CA THR A 131 12.66 -7.85 20.09
C THR A 131 13.57 -7.46 18.93
N ARG A 132 13.90 -8.42 18.03
CA ARG A 132 14.68 -8.17 16.81
C ARG A 132 13.85 -8.25 15.54
N LEU A 133 12.51 -8.35 15.68
CA LEU A 133 11.60 -8.47 14.54
C LEU A 133 11.64 -7.18 13.69
N ARG A 134 11.92 -7.36 12.39
CA ARG A 134 11.90 -6.29 11.38
C ARG A 134 10.67 -6.35 10.49
N ARG A 135 10.23 -7.57 10.17
CA ARG A 135 9.09 -7.81 9.30
C ARG A 135 8.10 -8.77 9.97
N LEU A 136 6.85 -8.34 10.11
CA LEU A 136 5.72 -9.17 10.52
C LEU A 136 4.68 -9.18 9.40
N SER A 137 4.38 -10.36 8.88
CA SER A 137 3.34 -10.58 7.86
C SER A 137 2.34 -11.62 8.34
N LEU A 138 1.11 -11.18 8.59
CA LEU A 138 -0.05 -12.00 8.92
C LEU A 138 -1.18 -11.81 7.90
N SER A 139 -0.87 -11.23 6.74
CA SER A 139 -1.83 -10.89 5.70
C SER A 139 -2.64 -12.09 5.22
N SER A 140 -3.89 -11.84 4.82
CA SER A 140 -4.78 -12.87 4.24
C SER A 140 -4.94 -14.08 5.15
N ASN A 141 -5.43 -13.82 6.35
CA ASN A 141 -5.80 -14.79 7.37
C ASN A 141 -7.20 -14.47 7.95
N SER A 142 -7.53 -15.04 9.09
CA SER A 142 -8.80 -14.79 9.80
C SER A 142 -8.59 -14.19 11.19
N PHE A 143 -7.48 -13.48 11.43
CA PHE A 143 -7.23 -12.83 12.71
C PHE A 143 -8.31 -11.81 13.04
N SER A 144 -8.69 -11.71 14.31
CA SER A 144 -9.77 -10.85 14.81
C SER A 144 -9.38 -10.16 16.11
N GLY A 145 -10.24 -9.28 16.60
CA GLY A 145 -9.92 -8.46 17.77
C GLY A 145 -9.06 -7.26 17.41
N GLU A 146 -8.49 -6.61 18.40
CA GLU A 146 -7.68 -5.42 18.23
C GLU A 146 -6.22 -5.76 17.88
N ILE A 147 -5.54 -4.84 17.22
CA ILE A 147 -4.09 -4.91 17.01
C ILE A 147 -3.43 -4.66 18.36
N PRO A 148 -2.63 -5.59 18.90
CA PRO A 148 -2.01 -5.41 20.21
C PRO A 148 -1.14 -4.16 20.29
N SER A 149 -1.36 -3.32 21.30
CA SER A 149 -0.54 -2.12 21.53
C SER A 149 0.93 -2.46 21.80
N SER A 150 1.19 -3.65 22.31
CA SER A 150 2.52 -4.20 22.55
C SER A 150 3.38 -4.29 21.27
N LEU A 151 2.77 -4.43 20.08
CA LEU A 151 3.52 -4.39 18.80
C LEU A 151 4.20 -3.04 18.57
N GLY A 152 3.61 -1.93 19.04
CA GLY A 152 4.19 -0.60 18.95
C GLY A 152 5.47 -0.43 19.76
N THR A 153 5.76 -1.33 20.70
CA THR A 153 6.99 -1.31 21.51
C THR A 153 8.18 -2.01 20.85
N LEU A 154 7.98 -2.69 19.73
CA LEU A 154 9.03 -3.40 19.01
C LEU A 154 10.06 -2.42 18.42
N PRO A 155 11.32 -2.45 18.88
CA PRO A 155 12.29 -1.40 18.57
C PRO A 155 12.84 -1.47 17.13
N THR A 156 12.68 -2.61 16.46
CA THR A 156 13.28 -2.88 15.15
C THR A 156 12.24 -3.11 14.05
N LEU A 157 10.94 -3.03 14.35
CA LEU A 157 9.89 -3.34 13.39
C LEU A 157 9.83 -2.25 12.30
N GLU A 158 10.10 -2.67 11.07
CA GLU A 158 10.16 -1.82 9.87
C GLU A 158 8.95 -2.05 8.97
N GLU A 159 8.42 -3.28 8.91
CA GLU A 159 7.32 -3.64 8.02
C GLU A 159 6.25 -4.45 8.77
N LEU A 160 5.01 -3.99 8.68
CA LEU A 160 3.85 -4.63 9.30
C LEU A 160 2.74 -4.82 8.28
N TYR A 161 2.43 -6.07 7.97
CA TYR A 161 1.39 -6.50 7.03
C TYR A 161 0.32 -7.29 7.77
N LEU A 162 -0.86 -6.70 7.93
CA LEU A 162 -2.01 -7.27 8.61
C LEU A 162 -3.27 -7.21 7.73
N ASP A 163 -3.11 -6.88 6.46
CA ASP A 163 -4.20 -6.74 5.50
C ASP A 163 -5.01 -8.03 5.31
N ASN A 164 -6.24 -7.87 4.83
CA ASN A 164 -7.14 -9.00 4.57
C ASN A 164 -7.33 -9.91 5.79
N ASN A 165 -7.83 -9.32 6.88
CA ASN A 165 -8.16 -10.00 8.13
C ASN A 165 -9.51 -9.50 8.70
N ASN A 166 -9.85 -9.85 9.93
CA ASN A 166 -11.06 -9.39 10.65
C ASN A 166 -10.73 -8.45 11.83
N LEU A 167 -9.60 -7.72 11.76
CA LEU A 167 -9.13 -6.87 12.85
C LEU A 167 -10.03 -5.66 13.06
N THR A 168 -10.20 -5.26 14.32
CA THR A 168 -11.06 -4.17 14.78
C THR A 168 -10.27 -3.16 15.62
N GLY A 169 -10.94 -2.11 16.10
CA GLY A 169 -10.33 -1.15 17.02
C GLY A 169 -9.41 -0.15 16.35
N ALA A 170 -8.42 0.34 17.10
CA ALA A 170 -7.54 1.44 16.70
C ALA A 170 -6.18 0.96 16.19
N ILE A 171 -5.51 1.84 15.45
CA ILE A 171 -4.09 1.66 15.08
C ILE A 171 -3.25 2.02 16.31
N PRO A 172 -2.45 1.09 16.86
CA PRO A 172 -1.60 1.38 18.00
C PRO A 172 -0.57 2.48 17.71
N GLN A 173 -0.15 3.17 18.76
CA GLN A 173 0.95 4.15 18.70
C GLN A 173 2.29 3.47 19.01
N GLY A 174 3.40 4.16 18.79
CA GLY A 174 4.74 3.71 19.20
C GLY A 174 5.60 3.11 18.07
N PHE A 175 5.10 2.99 16.88
CA PHE A 175 5.84 2.45 15.73
C PHE A 175 6.87 3.42 15.15
N HIS A 176 7.91 3.77 15.92
CA HIS A 176 8.88 4.81 15.52
C HIS A 176 9.74 4.43 14.32
N ASN A 177 10.02 3.14 14.12
CA ASN A 177 10.88 2.66 13.03
C ASN A 177 10.11 2.11 11.82
N LEU A 178 8.78 2.10 11.88
CA LEU A 178 7.96 1.53 10.83
C LEU A 178 8.09 2.32 9.52
N ILE A 179 8.40 1.60 8.45
CA ILE A 179 8.53 2.13 7.08
C ILE A 179 7.26 1.84 6.28
N ARG A 180 6.63 0.68 6.52
CA ARG A 180 5.42 0.23 5.82
C ARG A 180 4.38 -0.33 6.78
N LEU A 181 3.15 0.16 6.63
CA LEU A 181 1.98 -0.32 7.36
C LEU A 181 0.85 -0.62 6.39
N GLU A 182 0.46 -1.89 6.31
CA GLU A 182 -0.63 -2.36 5.47
C GLU A 182 -1.73 -2.99 6.32
N LEU A 183 -2.87 -2.33 6.38
CA LEU A 183 -4.04 -2.70 7.19
C LEU A 183 -5.32 -2.77 6.35
N GLN A 184 -5.20 -2.70 5.02
CA GLN A 184 -6.37 -2.70 4.14
C GLN A 184 -7.20 -3.97 4.27
N SER A 185 -8.50 -3.85 3.99
CA SER A 185 -9.45 -4.97 4.05
C SER A 185 -9.54 -5.60 5.44
N ASN A 186 -9.85 -4.76 6.43
CA ASN A 186 -10.12 -5.15 7.81
C ASN A 186 -11.45 -4.54 8.30
N LYS A 187 -11.70 -4.55 9.60
CA LYS A 187 -12.89 -3.97 10.25
C LYS A 187 -12.52 -2.86 11.24
N LEU A 188 -11.42 -2.14 10.98
CA LEU A 188 -11.00 -1.03 11.83
C LEU A 188 -12.09 0.05 11.83
N ASN A 189 -12.58 0.43 13.00
CA ASN A 189 -13.77 1.28 13.16
C ASN A 189 -13.53 2.48 14.08
N THR A 190 -12.32 2.94 14.14
CA THR A 190 -11.87 4.04 15.00
C THR A 190 -11.79 5.37 14.22
N TYR A 191 -11.56 6.45 14.96
CA TYR A 191 -11.10 7.71 14.38
C TYR A 191 -9.61 7.61 14.05
N LEU A 192 -9.20 8.17 12.93
CA LEU A 192 -7.79 8.24 12.60
C LEU A 192 -7.09 9.17 13.59
N SER A 193 -6.35 8.57 14.52
CA SER A 193 -5.60 9.30 15.53
C SER A 193 -4.37 9.98 14.94
N ASN A 194 -3.68 10.78 15.76
CA ASN A 194 -2.42 11.41 15.39
C ASN A 194 -1.40 10.36 14.90
N LEU A 195 -0.79 10.61 13.75
CA LEU A 195 0.24 9.76 13.15
C LEU A 195 1.67 10.25 13.45
N ASP A 196 1.86 11.15 14.40
CA ASP A 196 3.17 11.78 14.68
C ASP A 196 4.22 10.77 15.17
N SER A 197 3.81 9.65 15.77
CA SER A 197 4.74 8.59 16.18
C SER A 197 5.37 7.82 15.02
N PHE A 198 4.80 7.91 13.81
CA PHE A 198 5.27 7.19 12.63
C PHE A 198 6.33 7.99 11.85
N THR A 199 7.42 8.36 12.50
CA THR A 199 8.42 9.30 11.95
C THR A 199 9.12 8.83 10.67
N ASN A 200 9.19 7.52 10.44
CA ASN A 200 9.85 6.90 9.28
C ASN A 200 8.90 6.32 8.24
N LEU A 201 7.57 6.44 8.46
CA LEU A 201 6.56 5.78 7.64
C LEU A 201 6.54 6.34 6.20
N LYS A 202 6.74 5.47 5.23
CA LYS A 202 6.72 5.81 3.79
C LYS A 202 5.46 5.31 3.10
N TYR A 203 4.94 4.17 3.53
CA TYR A 203 3.82 3.51 2.88
C TYR A 203 2.74 3.21 3.92
N LEU A 204 1.57 3.82 3.74
CA LEU A 204 0.40 3.63 4.58
C LEU A 204 -0.79 3.24 3.72
N ASP A 205 -1.33 2.05 3.95
CA ASP A 205 -2.59 1.62 3.36
C ASP A 205 -3.59 1.18 4.44
N LEU A 206 -4.68 1.94 4.53
CA LEU A 206 -5.80 1.73 5.43
C LEU A 206 -7.11 1.50 4.67
N SER A 207 -7.03 1.21 3.37
CA SER A 207 -8.19 1.09 2.49
C SER A 207 -9.15 -0.01 2.94
N ASP A 208 -10.41 0.11 2.52
CA ASP A 208 -11.42 -0.93 2.74
C ASP A 208 -11.59 -1.28 4.24
N ASN A 209 -11.84 -0.24 5.07
CA ASN A 209 -12.09 -0.32 6.50
C ASN A 209 -13.36 0.50 6.86
N SER A 210 -13.57 0.76 8.15
CA SER A 210 -14.68 1.61 8.66
C SER A 210 -14.17 2.84 9.43
N ILE A 211 -12.97 3.32 9.10
CA ILE A 211 -12.29 4.45 9.76
C ILE A 211 -13.10 5.72 9.50
N ALA A 212 -13.40 6.46 10.57
CA ALA A 212 -14.24 7.65 10.53
C ALA A 212 -13.50 8.90 11.02
N GLY A 213 -14.19 10.03 11.01
CA GLY A 213 -13.68 11.32 11.50
C GLY A 213 -12.96 12.12 10.42
N VAL A 214 -12.04 12.97 10.82
CA VAL A 214 -11.29 13.86 9.94
C VAL A 214 -9.85 13.39 9.79
N LEU A 215 -9.21 13.78 8.69
CA LEU A 215 -7.78 13.52 8.50
C LEU A 215 -6.98 14.27 9.58
N PRO A 216 -5.93 13.68 10.17
CA PRO A 216 -5.07 14.36 11.13
C PRO A 216 -4.48 15.66 10.57
N ALA A 217 -4.32 16.66 11.44
CA ALA A 217 -3.71 17.95 11.07
C ALA A 217 -2.24 17.79 10.65
N SER A 218 -1.55 16.77 11.17
CA SER A 218 -0.17 16.43 10.85
C SER A 218 -0.07 15.02 10.30
N LEU A 219 0.68 14.84 9.22
CA LEU A 219 1.00 13.56 8.60
C LEU A 219 2.52 13.37 8.59
N PRO A 220 3.02 12.12 8.65
CA PRO A 220 4.45 11.84 8.60
C PRO A 220 5.11 12.43 7.36
N VAL A 221 6.14 13.27 7.54
CA VAL A 221 6.85 13.95 6.43
C VAL A 221 7.63 12.99 5.52
N SER A 222 7.83 11.76 5.99
CA SER A 222 8.49 10.68 5.25
C SER A 222 7.58 10.00 4.23
N LEU A 223 6.25 10.27 4.23
CA LEU A 223 5.28 9.59 3.38
C LEU A 223 5.60 9.72 1.90
N VAL A 224 5.55 8.58 1.22
CA VAL A 224 5.64 8.41 -0.23
C VAL A 224 4.28 8.03 -0.81
N GLN A 225 3.53 7.20 -0.09
CA GLN A 225 2.19 6.77 -0.48
C GLN A 225 1.27 6.74 0.74
N ILE A 226 0.06 7.26 0.54
CA ILE A 226 -1.05 7.16 1.50
C ILE A 226 -2.32 6.76 0.77
N SER A 227 -2.97 5.70 1.24
CA SER A 227 -4.28 5.27 0.79
C SER A 227 -5.20 5.05 1.99
N ILE A 228 -6.37 5.72 1.97
CA ILE A 228 -7.45 5.53 2.95
C ILE A 228 -8.77 5.35 2.18
N ARG A 229 -8.67 4.74 1.00
CA ARG A 229 -9.81 4.50 0.11
C ARG A 229 -10.89 3.67 0.81
N ASN A 230 -12.15 3.91 0.44
CA ASN A 230 -13.30 3.15 0.92
C ASN A 230 -13.37 3.04 2.45
N ASN A 231 -13.57 4.22 3.08
CA ASN A 231 -13.71 4.41 4.51
C ASN A 231 -14.85 5.40 4.82
N ASN A 232 -14.97 5.85 6.06
CA ASN A 232 -15.99 6.82 6.49
C ASN A 232 -15.39 8.19 6.85
N LEU A 233 -14.23 8.57 6.27
CA LEU A 233 -13.62 9.87 6.53
C LEU A 233 -14.53 11.02 6.07
N SER A 234 -14.56 12.09 6.84
CA SER A 234 -15.38 13.28 6.59
C SER A 234 -14.59 14.57 6.85
N GLY A 235 -15.27 15.72 6.82
CA GLY A 235 -14.65 17.01 7.05
C GLY A 235 -13.92 17.55 5.82
N VAL A 236 -12.94 18.42 6.01
CA VAL A 236 -12.22 19.09 4.93
C VAL A 236 -10.74 18.78 4.96
N LEU A 237 -10.09 18.79 3.79
CA LEU A 237 -8.64 18.65 3.70
C LEU A 237 -7.97 20.00 3.95
N SER A 238 -6.97 20.04 4.83
CA SER A 238 -6.18 21.23 5.10
C SER A 238 -4.90 21.25 4.28
N SER A 239 -4.59 22.36 3.62
CA SER A 239 -3.29 22.56 2.96
C SER A 239 -2.10 22.34 3.90
N GLU A 240 -2.25 22.72 5.17
CA GLU A 240 -1.18 22.59 6.17
C GLU A 240 -0.77 21.14 6.41
N SER A 241 -1.74 20.20 6.37
CA SER A 241 -1.46 18.77 6.56
C SER A 241 -0.57 18.17 5.47
N PHE A 242 -0.50 18.79 4.29
CA PHE A 242 0.23 18.25 3.12
C PHE A 242 1.46 19.07 2.73
N ARG A 243 1.56 20.33 3.12
CA ARG A 243 2.58 21.28 2.65
C ARG A 243 4.02 20.76 2.74
N ASN A 244 4.34 20.00 3.77
CA ASN A 244 5.69 19.48 4.02
C ASN A 244 5.93 18.09 3.43
N LEU A 245 4.96 17.48 2.76
CA LEU A 245 5.05 16.11 2.21
C LEU A 245 5.74 16.10 0.85
N THR A 246 6.95 16.62 0.78
CA THR A 246 7.70 16.82 -0.48
C THR A 246 8.05 15.51 -1.21
N ARG A 247 7.99 14.37 -0.52
CA ARG A 247 8.26 13.04 -1.08
C ARG A 247 6.99 12.30 -1.50
N LEU A 248 5.81 12.84 -1.21
CA LEU A 248 4.54 12.19 -1.48
C LEU A 248 4.32 12.02 -2.98
N GLN A 249 4.10 10.79 -3.42
CA GLN A 249 3.91 10.41 -4.82
C GLN A 249 2.48 9.97 -5.13
N VAL A 250 1.82 9.30 -4.17
CA VAL A 250 0.48 8.75 -4.37
C VAL A 250 -0.41 9.12 -3.20
N VAL A 251 -1.59 9.67 -3.54
CA VAL A 251 -2.71 9.93 -2.62
C VAL A 251 -3.95 9.25 -3.17
N ASP A 252 -4.56 8.37 -2.37
CA ASP A 252 -5.88 7.81 -2.67
C ASP A 252 -6.79 7.94 -1.45
N PHE A 253 -7.73 8.88 -1.51
CA PHE A 253 -8.81 9.06 -0.52
C PHE A 253 -10.19 8.84 -1.14
N SER A 254 -10.25 8.11 -2.25
CA SER A 254 -11.52 7.83 -2.94
C SER A 254 -12.51 7.06 -2.05
N SER A 255 -13.77 7.16 -2.38
CA SER A 255 -14.87 6.47 -1.67
C SER A 255 -14.88 6.78 -0.17
N ASN A 256 -15.00 8.08 0.14
CA ASN A 256 -15.14 8.61 1.50
C ASN A 256 -16.28 9.66 1.54
N ARG A 257 -16.37 10.46 2.59
CA ARG A 257 -17.34 11.58 2.74
C ARG A 257 -16.64 12.91 2.93
N ILE A 258 -15.43 13.05 2.38
CA ILE A 258 -14.64 14.28 2.49
C ILE A 258 -15.28 15.37 1.65
N SER A 259 -15.38 16.58 2.20
CA SER A 259 -16.11 17.70 1.59
C SER A 259 -15.24 18.96 1.49
N GLY A 260 -15.85 20.05 1.05
CA GLY A 260 -15.17 21.35 0.90
C GLY A 260 -14.34 21.44 -0.36
N SER A 261 -13.27 22.22 -0.32
CA SER A 261 -12.38 22.43 -1.47
C SER A 261 -11.28 21.37 -1.52
N ILE A 262 -10.87 20.99 -2.73
CA ILE A 262 -9.61 20.30 -2.98
C ILE A 262 -8.49 21.34 -2.92
N PRO A 263 -7.59 21.28 -1.93
CA PRO A 263 -6.57 22.30 -1.72
C PRO A 263 -5.55 22.39 -2.87
N SER A 264 -5.10 23.60 -3.18
CA SER A 264 -4.11 23.87 -4.23
C SER A 264 -2.79 23.13 -4.02
N VAL A 265 -2.42 22.86 -2.77
CA VAL A 265 -1.18 22.17 -2.38
C VAL A 265 -0.95 20.85 -3.14
N PHE A 266 -2.01 20.10 -3.47
CA PHE A 266 -1.86 18.87 -4.24
C PHE A 266 -1.32 19.09 -5.66
N PHE A 267 -1.54 20.27 -6.22
CA PHE A 267 -1.05 20.63 -7.54
C PHE A 267 0.35 21.27 -7.49
N GLU A 268 0.84 21.56 -6.29
CA GLU A 268 2.11 22.22 -5.99
C GLU A 268 3.17 21.25 -5.45
N LEU A 269 2.76 20.08 -4.94
CA LEU A 269 3.68 19.06 -4.41
C LEU A 269 4.64 18.55 -5.49
N PRO A 270 5.96 18.63 -5.27
CA PRO A 270 6.94 18.40 -6.34
C PRO A 270 7.04 16.95 -6.81
N SER A 271 6.68 16.01 -5.94
CA SER A 271 6.82 14.58 -6.22
C SER A 271 5.49 13.88 -6.51
N LEU A 272 4.34 14.56 -6.31
CA LEU A 272 3.04 13.93 -6.46
C LEU A 272 2.77 13.56 -7.92
N GLN A 273 2.49 12.27 -8.13
CA GLN A 273 2.26 11.68 -9.45
C GLN A 273 0.81 11.24 -9.64
N GLN A 274 0.17 10.77 -8.59
CA GLN A 274 -1.20 10.30 -8.64
C GLN A 274 -2.03 10.91 -7.51
N LEU A 275 -3.17 11.51 -7.88
CA LEU A 275 -4.18 12.06 -6.98
C LEU A 275 -5.54 11.45 -7.29
N THR A 276 -6.07 10.65 -6.37
CA THR A 276 -7.38 9.97 -6.49
C THR A 276 -8.28 10.40 -5.35
N LEU A 277 -9.31 11.21 -5.66
CA LEU A 277 -10.28 11.75 -4.70
C LEU A 277 -11.72 11.47 -5.14
N SER A 278 -11.94 10.53 -6.06
CA SER A 278 -13.28 10.19 -6.59
C SER A 278 -14.20 9.64 -5.50
N PHE A 279 -15.53 9.75 -5.76
CA PHE A 279 -16.56 9.29 -4.82
C PHE A 279 -16.42 9.92 -3.42
N ASN A 280 -16.47 11.28 -3.40
CA ASN A 280 -16.46 12.11 -2.21
C ASN A 280 -17.50 13.23 -2.33
N GLU A 281 -17.44 14.24 -1.46
CA GLU A 281 -18.36 15.36 -1.44
C GLU A 281 -17.67 16.72 -1.72
N PHE A 282 -16.54 16.71 -2.43
CA PHE A 282 -15.82 17.94 -2.79
C PHE A 282 -16.66 18.86 -3.67
N THR A 283 -16.61 20.16 -3.39
CA THR A 283 -17.41 21.18 -4.10
C THR A 283 -16.57 22.09 -4.99
N LYS A 284 -15.28 22.24 -4.75
CA LYS A 284 -14.40 23.16 -5.45
C LYS A 284 -13.00 22.62 -5.63
N VAL A 285 -12.33 23.06 -6.70
CA VAL A 285 -10.90 22.85 -6.92
C VAL A 285 -10.18 24.19 -6.75
N GLU A 286 -9.24 24.30 -5.83
CA GLU A 286 -8.43 25.50 -5.66
C GLU A 286 -7.29 25.49 -6.68
N ALA A 287 -7.13 26.61 -7.40
CA ALA A 287 -6.04 26.76 -8.35
C ALA A 287 -4.71 27.04 -7.61
N PRO A 288 -3.60 26.45 -8.07
CA PRO A 288 -2.27 26.78 -7.56
C PRO A 288 -1.87 28.21 -7.93
N TYR A 289 -0.82 28.73 -7.33
CA TYR A 289 -0.25 30.01 -7.75
C TYR A 289 0.16 29.93 -9.23
N LYS A 290 -0.12 31.02 -9.98
CA LYS A 290 0.14 31.07 -11.42
C LYS A 290 1.59 30.72 -11.74
N GLY A 291 1.77 29.75 -12.65
CA GLY A 291 3.06 29.24 -13.11
C GLY A 291 3.62 28.06 -12.33
N VAL A 292 3.04 27.70 -11.15
CA VAL A 292 3.46 26.52 -10.39
C VAL A 292 2.98 25.24 -11.08
N GLU A 293 1.83 25.29 -11.76
CA GLU A 293 1.27 24.19 -12.55
C GLU A 293 2.25 23.62 -13.57
N SER A 294 3.13 24.44 -14.12
CA SER A 294 4.16 24.02 -15.10
C SER A 294 5.27 23.15 -14.48
N ARG A 295 5.34 23.05 -13.14
CA ARG A 295 6.31 22.21 -12.42
C ARG A 295 5.66 20.97 -11.80
N SER A 296 4.34 20.82 -11.93
CA SER A 296 3.61 19.70 -11.36
C SER A 296 4.12 18.36 -11.86
N GLY A 297 4.35 17.43 -10.95
CA GLY A 297 4.73 16.04 -11.22
C GLY A 297 3.56 15.13 -11.59
N LEU A 298 2.31 15.61 -11.47
CA LEU A 298 1.09 14.84 -11.64
C LEU A 298 0.99 14.21 -13.03
N ILE A 299 0.77 12.90 -13.02
CA ILE A 299 0.57 12.04 -14.20
C ILE A 299 -0.91 11.68 -14.33
N ALA A 300 -1.57 11.40 -13.19
CA ALA A 300 -2.97 11.02 -13.14
C ALA A 300 -3.73 11.80 -12.07
N VAL A 301 -4.90 12.34 -12.44
CA VAL A 301 -5.84 13.03 -11.54
C VAL A 301 -7.22 12.44 -11.74
N GLU A 302 -7.80 11.87 -10.66
CA GLU A 302 -9.11 11.23 -10.65
C GLU A 302 -10.01 11.93 -9.60
N LEU A 303 -10.93 12.77 -10.05
CA LEU A 303 -11.84 13.56 -9.22
C LEU A 303 -13.32 13.28 -9.54
N SER A 304 -13.60 12.17 -10.23
CA SER A 304 -14.98 11.84 -10.64
C SER A 304 -15.91 11.58 -9.46
N ASN A 305 -17.20 11.66 -9.69
CA ASN A 305 -18.24 11.38 -8.70
C ASN A 305 -18.07 12.22 -7.41
N ASN A 306 -18.07 13.54 -7.60
CA ASN A 306 -18.04 14.55 -6.56
C ASN A 306 -19.16 15.59 -6.80
N LYS A 307 -19.12 16.70 -6.08
CA LYS A 307 -20.04 17.85 -6.23
C LYS A 307 -19.32 19.09 -6.77
N LEU A 308 -18.20 18.89 -7.51
CA LEU A 308 -17.33 19.96 -7.98
C LEU A 308 -18.09 20.88 -8.96
N GLU A 309 -18.10 22.17 -8.67
CA GLU A 309 -18.84 23.20 -9.42
C GLU A 309 -17.91 24.26 -10.03
N GLY A 310 -18.50 25.16 -10.83
CA GLY A 310 -17.75 26.21 -11.52
C GLY A 310 -17.21 25.77 -12.88
N PHE A 311 -16.16 26.43 -13.35
CA PHE A 311 -15.51 26.11 -14.62
C PHE A 311 -14.52 24.96 -14.48
N LEU A 312 -14.27 24.23 -15.58
CA LEU A 312 -13.19 23.25 -15.62
C LEU A 312 -11.85 23.89 -15.19
N PRO A 313 -11.05 23.25 -14.35
CA PRO A 313 -9.78 23.78 -13.85
C PRO A 313 -8.73 23.78 -14.97
N TRP A 314 -8.76 24.82 -15.82
CA TRP A 314 -7.95 24.96 -17.04
C TRP A 314 -6.44 24.79 -16.79
N PHE A 315 -5.94 25.15 -15.57
CA PHE A 315 -4.55 25.00 -15.20
C PHE A 315 -4.06 23.55 -15.27
N MET A 316 -4.95 22.55 -15.12
CA MET A 316 -4.60 21.14 -15.28
C MET A 316 -4.18 20.81 -16.71
N ALA A 317 -4.70 21.50 -17.71
CA ALA A 317 -4.24 21.34 -19.08
C ALA A 317 -2.78 21.84 -19.29
N MET A 318 -2.29 22.70 -18.41
CA MET A 318 -0.93 23.25 -18.46
C MET A 318 0.10 22.38 -17.73
N MET A 319 -0.32 21.35 -17.00
CA MET A 319 0.57 20.43 -16.29
C MET A 319 1.34 19.55 -17.28
N PRO A 320 2.69 19.57 -17.29
CA PRO A 320 3.45 18.96 -18.39
C PRO A 320 3.36 17.43 -18.43
N LYS A 321 3.25 16.77 -17.29
CA LYS A 321 3.24 15.30 -17.18
C LYS A 321 1.85 14.69 -17.13
N LEU A 322 0.79 15.50 -16.98
CA LEU A 322 -0.57 14.99 -16.85
C LEU A 322 -1.03 14.28 -18.13
N SER A 323 -1.23 12.97 -18.05
CA SER A 323 -1.67 12.11 -19.15
C SER A 323 -3.04 11.48 -18.91
N SER A 324 -3.55 11.50 -17.68
CA SER A 324 -4.87 10.98 -17.32
C SER A 324 -5.63 11.98 -16.43
N LEU A 325 -6.79 12.43 -16.90
CA LEU A 325 -7.67 13.33 -16.16
C LEU A 325 -9.10 12.83 -16.24
N SER A 326 -9.72 12.59 -15.07
CA SER A 326 -11.14 12.28 -14.95
C SER A 326 -11.83 13.28 -14.03
N LEU A 327 -12.81 13.98 -14.57
CA LEU A 327 -13.68 14.95 -13.90
C LEU A 327 -15.16 14.55 -14.06
N GLU A 328 -15.43 13.29 -14.41
CA GLU A 328 -16.80 12.82 -14.69
C GLU A 328 -17.73 12.94 -13.48
N ASN A 329 -19.02 13.03 -13.75
CA ASN A 329 -20.07 13.01 -12.74
C ASN A 329 -19.85 14.06 -11.64
N ASN A 330 -19.72 15.32 -12.09
CA ASN A 330 -19.59 16.50 -11.25
C ASN A 330 -20.62 17.57 -11.69
N GLN A 331 -20.46 18.79 -11.24
CA GLN A 331 -21.34 19.92 -11.56
C GLN A 331 -20.59 21.03 -12.33
N PHE A 332 -19.55 20.70 -13.06
CA PHE A 332 -18.81 21.66 -13.86
C PHE A 332 -19.66 22.25 -14.97
N THR A 333 -19.54 23.58 -15.17
CA THR A 333 -20.27 24.39 -16.17
C THR A 333 -19.30 25.07 -17.14
N GLY A 334 -19.84 25.89 -18.03
CA GLY A 334 -19.02 26.63 -19.00
C GLY A 334 -18.52 25.77 -20.16
N ARG A 335 -17.59 26.31 -20.94
CA ARG A 335 -17.07 25.66 -22.14
C ARG A 335 -15.86 24.79 -21.83
N ILE A 336 -15.68 23.75 -22.63
CA ILE A 336 -14.42 22.98 -22.60
C ILE A 336 -13.29 23.88 -23.12
N ALA A 337 -12.31 24.17 -22.27
CA ALA A 337 -11.17 25.00 -22.68
C ALA A 337 -10.35 24.33 -23.78
N THR A 338 -9.97 25.12 -24.78
CA THR A 338 -9.21 24.63 -25.96
C THR A 338 -7.89 23.99 -25.56
N GLN A 339 -7.30 24.39 -24.45
CA GLN A 339 -6.05 23.84 -23.91
C GLN A 339 -6.13 22.33 -23.66
N PHE A 340 -7.27 21.83 -23.11
CA PHE A 340 -7.48 20.39 -22.96
C PHE A 340 -7.45 19.67 -24.30
N ALA A 341 -8.12 20.26 -25.32
CA ALA A 341 -8.19 19.69 -26.65
C ALA A 341 -6.81 19.66 -27.35
N VAL A 342 -6.05 20.74 -27.22
CA VAL A 342 -4.67 20.82 -27.77
C VAL A 342 -3.79 19.77 -27.09
N LYS A 343 -3.82 19.70 -25.76
CA LYS A 343 -3.05 18.72 -25.00
C LYS A 343 -3.39 17.26 -25.35
N THR A 344 -4.64 16.99 -25.77
CA THR A 344 -5.08 15.62 -26.16
C THR A 344 -4.67 15.27 -27.59
N VAL A 345 -4.55 16.24 -28.51
CA VAL A 345 -4.39 15.95 -29.94
C VAL A 345 -2.98 16.27 -30.46
N SER A 346 -2.41 17.35 -29.96
CA SER A 346 -1.10 17.87 -30.44
C SER A 346 -0.44 18.70 -29.33
N PRO A 347 0.08 18.04 -28.29
CA PRO A 347 0.73 18.73 -27.19
C PRO A 347 2.00 19.43 -27.69
N GLU A 348 2.42 20.47 -26.95
CA GLU A 348 3.72 21.12 -27.16
C GLU A 348 4.87 20.17 -26.90
N THR A 349 6.02 20.44 -27.52
CA THR A 349 7.23 19.63 -27.32
C THR A 349 7.61 19.59 -25.82
N GLY A 350 7.80 18.39 -25.29
CA GLY A 350 8.12 18.18 -23.87
C GLY A 350 6.91 18.10 -22.93
N VAL A 351 5.69 18.23 -23.46
CA VAL A 351 4.44 18.06 -22.72
C VAL A 351 3.84 16.69 -23.06
N SER A 352 3.45 15.92 -22.03
CA SER A 352 2.78 14.63 -22.23
C SER A 352 1.41 14.82 -22.86
N GLU A 353 1.07 13.94 -23.78
CA GLU A 353 -0.29 13.85 -24.34
C GLU A 353 -1.29 13.45 -23.25
N LEU A 354 -2.49 14.03 -23.30
CA LEU A 354 -3.59 13.65 -22.45
C LEU A 354 -4.33 12.44 -23.06
N GLY A 355 -3.80 11.26 -22.83
CA GLY A 355 -4.33 10.00 -23.36
C GLY A 355 -5.70 9.60 -22.78
N ARG A 356 -6.07 10.17 -21.62
CA ARG A 356 -7.37 9.97 -21.00
C ARG A 356 -7.96 11.30 -20.54
N LEU A 357 -9.11 11.71 -21.14
CA LEU A 357 -9.84 12.92 -20.78
C LEU A 357 -11.32 12.60 -20.62
N LEU A 358 -11.76 12.40 -19.38
CA LEU A 358 -13.14 12.03 -19.06
C LEU A 358 -13.86 13.21 -18.41
N LEU A 359 -14.83 13.79 -19.12
CA LEU A 359 -15.61 14.95 -18.71
C LEU A 359 -17.13 14.68 -18.72
N GLY A 360 -17.56 13.44 -18.93
CA GLY A 360 -18.97 13.04 -18.98
C GLY A 360 -19.70 13.32 -17.67
N GLY A 361 -21.03 13.42 -17.71
CA GLY A 361 -21.83 13.61 -16.51
C GLY A 361 -21.69 14.97 -15.82
N ASN A 362 -21.42 16.03 -16.59
CA ASN A 362 -21.33 17.41 -16.10
C ASN A 362 -22.39 18.31 -16.73
N TYR A 363 -22.24 19.62 -16.64
CA TYR A 363 -23.17 20.64 -17.25
C TYR A 363 -22.40 21.54 -18.22
N LEU A 364 -21.39 20.98 -18.90
CA LEU A 364 -20.58 21.71 -19.87
C LEU A 364 -21.41 22.13 -21.08
N VAL A 365 -21.25 23.37 -21.51
CA VAL A 365 -22.02 23.99 -22.61
C VAL A 365 -21.14 24.35 -23.80
N GLY A 366 -21.77 24.75 -24.90
CA GLY A 366 -21.06 25.19 -26.11
C GLY A 366 -20.70 24.04 -27.04
N GLY A 367 -19.84 24.33 -28.02
CA GLY A 367 -19.42 23.37 -29.02
C GLY A 367 -18.18 22.59 -28.57
N ILE A 368 -17.91 21.47 -29.25
CA ILE A 368 -16.69 20.70 -29.10
C ILE A 368 -15.51 21.54 -29.61
N PRO A 369 -14.42 21.70 -28.84
CA PRO A 369 -13.22 22.40 -29.29
C PRO A 369 -12.67 21.82 -30.60
N ARG A 370 -12.32 22.70 -31.55
CA ARG A 370 -11.86 22.29 -32.89
C ARG A 370 -10.78 21.21 -32.92
N PRO A 371 -9.71 21.24 -32.08
CA PRO A 371 -8.70 20.18 -32.10
C PRO A 371 -9.28 18.79 -31.87
N LEU A 372 -10.25 18.62 -30.97
CA LEU A 372 -10.87 17.31 -30.71
C LEU A 372 -11.61 16.73 -31.93
N LEU A 373 -12.06 17.59 -32.87
CA LEU A 373 -12.72 17.11 -34.10
C LEU A 373 -11.79 16.33 -35.02
N THR A 374 -10.48 16.46 -34.86
CA THR A 374 -9.47 15.74 -35.63
C THR A 374 -8.96 14.47 -34.92
N LEU A 375 -9.45 14.21 -33.67
CA LEU A 375 -9.01 13.09 -32.88
C LEU A 375 -9.39 11.77 -33.55
N LYS A 376 -8.41 10.89 -33.73
CA LYS A 376 -8.63 9.55 -34.28
C LYS A 376 -9.14 8.62 -33.20
N ARG A 377 -9.98 7.65 -33.59
CA ARG A 377 -10.38 6.57 -32.69
C ARG A 377 -9.13 5.85 -32.19
N ASP A 378 -9.15 5.47 -30.93
CA ASP A 378 -8.07 4.75 -30.22
C ASP A 378 -6.76 5.54 -29.95
N SER A 379 -6.67 6.81 -30.38
CA SER A 379 -5.52 7.67 -30.03
C SER A 379 -5.59 8.19 -28.59
N ALA A 380 -6.79 8.44 -28.07
CA ALA A 380 -7.03 8.82 -26.68
C ALA A 380 -8.41 8.38 -26.22
N ASN A 381 -8.57 8.12 -24.92
CA ASN A 381 -9.86 7.85 -24.30
C ASN A 381 -10.52 9.17 -23.87
N VAL A 382 -11.41 9.69 -24.71
CA VAL A 382 -12.16 10.92 -24.43
C VAL A 382 -13.63 10.59 -24.25
N ARG A 383 -14.29 11.19 -23.23
CA ARG A 383 -15.72 11.01 -22.98
C ARG A 383 -16.39 12.34 -22.66
N LEU A 384 -17.38 12.73 -23.49
CA LEU A 384 -18.09 14.01 -23.40
C LEU A 384 -19.62 13.86 -23.29
N VAL A 385 -20.11 12.64 -23.09
CA VAL A 385 -21.54 12.33 -22.98
C VAL A 385 -22.14 12.91 -21.69
N ASP A 386 -23.46 13.01 -21.65
CA ASP A 386 -24.21 13.46 -20.47
C ASP A 386 -23.76 14.85 -19.96
N ASN A 387 -23.61 15.77 -20.91
CA ASN A 387 -23.32 17.19 -20.70
C ASN A 387 -24.44 18.04 -21.35
N CYS A 388 -24.22 19.33 -21.46
CA CYS A 388 -25.11 20.30 -22.16
C CYS A 388 -24.48 20.81 -23.47
N LEU A 389 -23.68 19.99 -24.14
CA LEU A 389 -22.94 20.39 -25.33
C LEU A 389 -23.86 20.53 -26.54
N TYR A 390 -23.66 21.60 -27.29
CA TYR A 390 -24.34 21.81 -28.56
C TYR A 390 -23.62 20.98 -29.64
N ARG A 391 -24.36 20.05 -30.30
CA ARG A 391 -23.86 19.18 -31.37
C ARG A 391 -22.70 18.26 -30.94
N CYS A 392 -23.00 17.28 -30.08
CA CYS A 392 -22.12 16.11 -29.83
C CYS A 392 -22.74 14.86 -30.51
N PRO A 393 -22.67 14.76 -31.85
CA PRO A 393 -23.32 13.68 -32.58
C PRO A 393 -22.57 12.36 -32.37
N HIS A 394 -23.26 11.24 -32.45
CA HIS A 394 -22.69 9.89 -32.31
C HIS A 394 -21.64 9.51 -33.37
N SER A 395 -21.48 10.35 -34.43
CA SER A 395 -20.36 10.19 -35.38
C SER A 395 -18.99 10.38 -34.73
N PHE A 396 -18.94 11.14 -33.64
CA PHE A 396 -17.72 11.24 -32.83
C PHE A 396 -17.73 10.15 -31.73
N PHE A 397 -16.68 9.35 -31.66
CA PHE A 397 -16.59 8.25 -30.70
C PHE A 397 -16.69 8.72 -29.24
N PHE A 398 -16.18 9.90 -28.90
CA PHE A 398 -16.23 10.51 -27.58
C PHE A 398 -17.62 11.08 -27.20
N CYS A 399 -18.58 11.05 -28.12
CA CYS A 399 -20.00 11.35 -27.91
C CYS A 399 -20.87 10.07 -27.94
N GLN A 400 -20.26 8.88 -28.04
CA GLN A 400 -20.98 7.59 -28.03
C GLN A 400 -21.18 7.07 -26.60
N GLY A 401 -22.17 6.19 -26.41
CA GLY A 401 -22.45 5.55 -25.12
C GLY A 401 -23.30 6.39 -24.15
N GLY A 402 -23.93 7.46 -24.62
CA GLY A 402 -24.86 8.29 -23.86
C GLY A 402 -25.43 9.43 -24.70
N GLN A 403 -26.39 10.14 -24.15
CA GLN A 403 -26.97 11.34 -24.76
C GLN A 403 -26.51 12.58 -23.99
N GLN A 404 -26.70 13.77 -24.57
CA GLN A 404 -26.54 15.02 -23.84
C GLN A 404 -27.77 15.25 -22.93
N LYS A 405 -27.62 15.99 -21.86
CA LYS A 405 -28.70 16.35 -20.91
C LYS A 405 -29.84 17.12 -21.64
N SER A 406 -31.02 17.02 -21.12
CA SER A 406 -32.17 17.80 -21.61
C SER A 406 -32.00 19.29 -21.31
N LEU A 407 -32.63 20.16 -22.10
CA LEU A 407 -32.61 21.60 -21.87
C LEU A 407 -33.09 21.99 -20.48
N THR A 408 -34.10 21.28 -19.95
CA THR A 408 -34.61 21.49 -18.59
C THR A 408 -33.56 21.20 -17.50
N GLN A 409 -32.71 20.19 -17.68
CA GLN A 409 -31.63 19.90 -16.79
C GLN A 409 -30.48 20.94 -16.89
N CYS A 410 -30.17 21.35 -18.12
CA CYS A 410 -29.11 22.34 -18.38
C CYS A 410 -29.46 23.74 -17.85
N ASN A 411 -30.70 24.19 -18.02
CA ASN A 411 -31.13 25.52 -17.61
C ASN A 411 -31.07 25.74 -16.09
N ARG A 412 -31.20 24.70 -15.28
CA ARG A 412 -31.07 24.80 -13.82
C ARG A 412 -29.69 25.26 -13.36
N PHE A 413 -28.65 24.95 -14.11
CA PHE A 413 -27.24 25.25 -13.74
C PHE A 413 -26.70 26.51 -14.45
N VAL A 414 -27.26 26.91 -15.59
CA VAL A 414 -26.87 28.15 -16.31
C VAL A 414 -27.34 29.41 -15.60
N SER A 415 -28.49 29.35 -14.91
CA SER A 415 -29.06 30.51 -14.19
C SER A 415 -28.38 30.83 -12.84
N THR A 416 -27.56 29.99 -12.32
CA THR A 416 -26.81 30.18 -11.03
C THR A 416 -25.39 30.72 -11.21
N SER A 417 -24.93 30.93 -12.45
CA SER A 417 -23.58 31.37 -12.79
C SER A 417 -23.50 32.75 -13.47
N GLN A 418 -24.51 33.62 -13.23
CA GLN A 418 -24.45 35.07 -13.58
C GLN A 418 -24.11 35.93 -12.39
#